data_43033db24d2fe348422b08a6c0116642
#
_entry.id   43033db24d2fe348422b08a6c0116642
#
_cell.length_a   1.000
_cell.length_b   1.000
_cell.length_c   1.000
_cell.angle_alpha   90.00
_cell.angle_beta   90.00
_cell.angle_gamma   90.00
#
_symmetry.space_group_name_H-M   'P 1'
#
loop_
_entity.id
_entity.type
_entity.pdbx_description
1 polymer ?
#
loop_
_entity_poly.entity_id
_entity_poly.type
_entity_poly.pdbx_seq_one_letter_code
_entity_poly.pdbx_strand_id
1 'polypeptide(L)'
;MLFRSNVSKKFAPIAGKKKCIVIDNSSFFRMDKDVPLIVPEVNPHHVSDFKKKNIIANPNCSTIQMVTALSPLHKEFTIKKVFVSTYQAVSGAGKAAMDELFNQTKGVYVNDSSIPEQFTKKISFNVIPHIDVFMDDGSTKEEWKMS
;
A
#
# COMPACT_ATOMS: atom_id res chain seq x y z
N MET A 1 8.46 4.68 -0.76
CA MET A 1 7.74 3.58 -1.47
C MET A 1 8.26 3.31 -2.89
N LEU A 2 8.65 4.31 -3.64
CA LEU A 2 9.25 4.17 -4.98
C LEU A 2 10.46 3.23 -5.06
N PHE A 3 11.29 3.19 -4.01
CA PHE A 3 12.47 2.33 -3.99
C PHE A 3 12.16 0.83 -3.94
N ARG A 4 11.08 0.41 -3.28
CA ARG A 4 10.72 -1.00 -3.19
C ARG A 4 10.23 -1.56 -4.53
N SER A 5 9.41 -0.81 -5.27
CA SER A 5 8.93 -1.23 -6.59
C SER A 5 10.06 -1.39 -7.61
N ASN A 6 11.07 -0.50 -7.60
CA ASN A 6 12.23 -0.63 -8.46
C ASN A 6 13.11 -1.85 -8.11
N VAL A 7 13.25 -2.17 -6.82
CA VAL A 7 13.95 -3.36 -6.35
C VAL A 7 13.20 -4.62 -6.82
N SER A 8 11.90 -4.69 -6.59
CA SER A 8 11.06 -5.80 -7.02
C SER A 8 11.11 -5.99 -8.54
N LYS A 9 10.94 -4.91 -9.30
CA LYS A 9 11.06 -4.92 -10.77
C LYS A 9 12.35 -5.58 -11.25
N LYS A 10 13.47 -5.27 -10.61
CA LYS A 10 14.80 -5.77 -11.01
C LYS A 10 15.06 -7.19 -10.52
N PHE A 11 14.81 -7.47 -9.25
CA PHE A 11 15.30 -8.69 -8.60
C PHE A 11 14.29 -9.83 -8.54
N ALA A 12 12.99 -9.54 -8.46
CA ALA A 12 11.98 -10.59 -8.39
C ALA A 12 11.99 -11.53 -9.61
N PRO A 13 12.08 -11.03 -10.87
CA PRO A 13 12.19 -11.91 -12.03
C PRO A 13 13.48 -12.75 -12.05
N ILE A 14 14.59 -12.20 -11.52
CA ILE A 14 15.86 -12.93 -11.44
C ILE A 14 15.74 -14.09 -10.46
N ALA A 15 15.17 -13.86 -9.30
CA ALA A 15 14.93 -14.89 -8.28
C ALA A 15 13.93 -15.94 -8.80
N GLY A 16 12.84 -15.51 -9.43
CA GLY A 16 11.83 -16.40 -10.01
C GLY A 16 12.41 -17.34 -11.06
N LYS A 17 13.27 -16.84 -11.95
CA LYS A 17 14.00 -17.67 -12.95
C LYS A 17 14.92 -18.71 -12.30
N LYS A 18 15.39 -18.46 -11.08
CA LYS A 18 16.19 -19.42 -10.28
C LYS A 18 15.31 -20.34 -9.42
N LYS A 19 14.02 -20.42 -9.71
CA LYS A 19 13.02 -21.24 -8.99
C LYS A 19 12.83 -20.84 -7.51
N CYS A 20 13.22 -19.62 -7.12
CA CYS A 20 12.85 -19.05 -5.83
C CYS A 20 11.42 -18.50 -5.92
N ILE A 21 10.59 -18.83 -4.96
CA ILE A 21 9.26 -18.20 -4.83
C ILE A 21 9.47 -16.83 -4.19
N VAL A 22 9.01 -15.79 -4.87
CA VAL A 22 9.11 -14.40 -4.41
C VAL A 22 7.74 -13.93 -3.93
N ILE A 23 7.67 -13.45 -2.70
CA ILE A 23 6.49 -12.75 -2.18
C ILE A 23 6.79 -11.26 -2.26
N ASP A 24 6.11 -10.56 -3.18
CA ASP A 24 6.33 -9.13 -3.42
C ASP A 24 5.30 -8.25 -2.73
N ASN A 25 5.77 -7.45 -1.78
CA ASN A 25 4.94 -6.47 -1.07
C ASN A 25 4.96 -5.08 -1.73
N SER A 26 5.60 -4.93 -2.90
CA SER A 26 5.54 -3.67 -3.65
C SER A 26 4.29 -3.59 -4.52
N SER A 27 4.06 -2.43 -5.12
CA SER A 27 2.94 -2.25 -6.04
C SER A 27 3.25 -2.72 -7.47
N PHE A 28 4.49 -3.14 -7.77
CA PHE A 28 4.93 -3.32 -9.15
C PHE A 28 4.20 -4.45 -9.89
N PHE A 29 4.02 -5.60 -9.25
CA PHE A 29 3.42 -6.77 -9.88
C PHE A 29 1.92 -6.92 -9.63
N ARG A 30 1.28 -6.03 -8.88
CA ARG A 30 -0.15 -6.15 -8.50
C ARG A 30 -1.11 -6.22 -9.69
N MET A 31 -0.77 -5.54 -10.79
CA MET A 31 -1.58 -5.51 -12.01
C MET A 31 -1.03 -6.43 -13.12
N ASP A 32 -0.03 -7.25 -12.82
CA ASP A 32 0.53 -8.20 -13.77
C ASP A 32 -0.35 -9.46 -13.86
N LYS A 33 -0.89 -9.74 -15.05
CA LYS A 33 -1.82 -10.86 -15.31
C LYS A 33 -1.24 -12.25 -15.02
N ASP A 34 0.09 -12.37 -15.01
CA ASP A 34 0.79 -13.63 -14.76
C ASP A 34 1.30 -13.75 -13.32
N VAL A 35 0.96 -12.79 -12.46
CA VAL A 35 1.32 -12.77 -11.04
C VAL A 35 0.05 -12.73 -10.22
N PRO A 36 -0.25 -13.76 -9.41
CA PRO A 36 -1.44 -13.76 -8.58
C PRO A 36 -1.33 -12.72 -7.47
N LEU A 37 -2.41 -11.97 -7.28
CA LEU A 37 -2.60 -11.04 -6.17
C LEU A 37 -3.34 -11.77 -5.06
N ILE A 38 -2.67 -12.05 -3.93
CA ILE A 38 -3.16 -13.00 -2.93
C ILE A 38 -3.41 -12.33 -1.58
N VAL A 39 -4.60 -12.59 -1.05
CA VAL A 39 -4.94 -12.49 0.38
C VAL A 39 -5.37 -13.88 0.84
N PRO A 40 -4.57 -14.59 1.64
CA PRO A 40 -4.82 -16.01 1.96
C PRO A 40 -6.20 -16.31 2.54
N GLU A 41 -6.76 -15.39 3.32
CA GLU A 41 -8.08 -15.49 3.94
C GLU A 41 -9.24 -15.32 2.93
N VAL A 42 -8.95 -14.74 1.76
CA VAL A 42 -9.94 -14.38 0.75
C VAL A 42 -9.89 -15.28 -0.46
N ASN A 43 -8.71 -15.42 -1.05
CA ASN A 43 -8.51 -16.13 -2.32
C ASN A 43 -7.33 -17.12 -2.34
N PRO A 44 -7.21 -18.03 -1.35
CA PRO A 44 -6.08 -18.98 -1.26
C PRO A 44 -5.97 -19.90 -2.48
N HIS A 45 -7.06 -20.18 -3.16
CA HIS A 45 -7.11 -21.07 -4.33
C HIS A 45 -6.30 -20.52 -5.53
N HIS A 46 -6.10 -19.21 -5.63
CA HIS A 46 -5.26 -18.60 -6.67
C HIS A 46 -3.75 -18.70 -6.39
N VAL A 47 -3.34 -19.16 -5.22
CA VAL A 47 -1.90 -19.29 -4.90
C VAL A 47 -1.17 -20.14 -5.94
N SER A 48 -1.78 -21.21 -6.44
CA SER A 48 -1.15 -22.10 -7.44
C SER A 48 -0.70 -21.40 -8.74
N ASP A 49 -1.27 -20.25 -9.04
CA ASP A 49 -0.98 -19.47 -10.26
C ASP A 49 0.42 -18.81 -10.22
N PHE A 50 1.09 -18.80 -9.05
CA PHE A 50 2.44 -18.27 -8.92
C PHE A 50 3.46 -18.96 -9.85
N LYS A 51 3.19 -20.19 -10.27
CA LYS A 51 4.08 -21.03 -11.08
C LYS A 51 4.49 -20.41 -12.41
N LYS A 52 3.72 -19.46 -12.94
CA LYS A 52 4.04 -18.76 -14.20
C LYS A 52 5.33 -17.94 -14.09
N LYS A 53 5.52 -17.21 -13.00
CA LYS A 53 6.69 -16.33 -12.78
C LYS A 53 7.45 -16.61 -11.48
N ASN A 54 6.99 -17.54 -10.67
CA ASN A 54 7.44 -17.77 -9.29
C ASN A 54 7.35 -16.51 -8.42
N ILE A 55 6.35 -15.65 -8.66
CA ILE A 55 6.09 -14.43 -7.92
C ILE A 55 4.64 -14.46 -7.43
N ILE A 56 4.43 -14.04 -6.19
CA ILE A 56 3.14 -13.77 -5.57
C ILE A 56 3.12 -12.29 -5.19
N ALA A 57 2.14 -11.54 -5.65
CA ALA A 57 1.95 -10.15 -5.26
C ALA A 57 1.07 -10.05 -4.02
N ASN A 58 1.48 -9.18 -3.08
CA ASN A 58 0.70 -8.84 -1.90
C ASN A 58 -0.03 -7.52 -2.16
N PRO A 59 -1.34 -7.41 -1.87
CA PRO A 59 -2.11 -6.19 -2.11
C PRO A 59 -1.66 -4.98 -1.27
N ASN A 60 -2.33 -3.86 -1.46
CA ASN A 60 -2.17 -2.68 -0.60
C ASN A 60 -2.58 -3.00 0.84
N CYS A 61 -1.88 -2.42 1.82
CA CYS A 61 -2.10 -2.71 3.25
C CYS A 61 -3.54 -2.40 3.70
N SER A 62 -4.11 -1.29 3.26
CA SER A 62 -5.50 -0.92 3.59
C SER A 62 -6.49 -1.89 2.93
N THR A 63 -6.23 -2.27 1.68
CA THR A 63 -7.04 -3.25 0.95
C THR A 63 -7.05 -4.60 1.64
N ILE A 64 -5.88 -5.12 2.09
CA ILE A 64 -5.80 -6.42 2.77
C ILE A 64 -6.69 -6.43 4.02
N GLN A 65 -6.55 -5.41 4.87
CA GLN A 65 -7.33 -5.29 6.10
C GLN A 65 -8.84 -5.24 5.80
N MET A 66 -9.24 -4.43 4.83
CA MET A 66 -10.63 -4.27 4.41
C MET A 66 -11.21 -5.59 3.89
N VAL A 67 -10.57 -6.24 2.91
CA VAL A 67 -11.13 -7.45 2.30
C VAL A 67 -11.12 -8.65 3.24
N THR A 68 -10.15 -8.73 4.15
CA THR A 68 -10.12 -9.79 5.18
C THR A 68 -11.32 -9.66 6.11
N ALA A 69 -11.64 -8.44 6.54
CA ALA A 69 -12.81 -8.18 7.40
C ALA A 69 -14.14 -8.37 6.66
N LEU A 70 -14.21 -7.97 5.39
CA LEU A 70 -15.44 -7.99 4.61
C LEU A 70 -15.74 -9.36 3.96
N SER A 71 -14.73 -10.20 3.72
CA SER A 71 -14.90 -11.48 3.02
C SER A 71 -15.94 -12.39 3.67
N PRO A 72 -15.93 -12.66 4.99
CA PRO A 72 -16.96 -13.49 5.62
C PRO A 72 -18.34 -12.86 5.51
N LEU A 73 -18.46 -11.55 5.65
CA LEU A 73 -19.73 -10.83 5.49
C LEU A 73 -20.24 -10.89 4.05
N HIS A 74 -19.34 -10.77 3.09
CA HIS A 74 -19.71 -10.86 1.67
C HIS A 74 -20.23 -12.26 1.30
N LYS A 75 -19.60 -13.31 1.84
CA LYS A 75 -20.02 -14.70 1.61
C LYS A 75 -21.44 -14.97 2.14
N GLU A 76 -21.78 -14.38 3.28
CA GLU A 76 -23.09 -14.59 3.92
C GLU A 76 -24.17 -13.66 3.37
N PHE A 77 -23.87 -12.38 3.18
CA PHE A 77 -24.88 -11.34 2.92
C PHE A 77 -24.76 -10.67 1.54
N THR A 78 -23.73 -10.99 0.75
CA THR A 78 -23.52 -10.39 -0.58
C THR A 78 -23.45 -8.85 -0.53
N ILE A 79 -22.33 -8.30 -0.06
CA ILE A 79 -22.10 -6.85 0.03
C ILE A 79 -22.25 -6.22 -1.36
N LYS A 80 -23.08 -5.18 -1.48
CA LYS A 80 -23.31 -4.44 -2.72
C LYS A 80 -22.55 -3.13 -2.78
N LYS A 81 -22.24 -2.51 -1.65
CA LYS A 81 -21.56 -1.23 -1.56
C LYS A 81 -20.75 -1.13 -0.27
N VAL A 82 -19.59 -0.50 -0.34
CA VAL A 82 -18.73 -0.22 0.81
C VAL A 82 -18.45 1.27 0.87
N PHE A 83 -18.63 1.87 2.04
CA PHE A 83 -18.13 3.20 2.37
C PHE A 83 -17.06 3.04 3.43
N VAL A 84 -15.85 3.49 3.16
CA VAL A 84 -14.70 3.33 4.04
C VAL A 84 -14.02 4.66 4.29
N SER A 85 -13.63 4.91 5.53
CA SER A 85 -12.72 5.98 5.92
C SER A 85 -11.56 5.39 6.70
N THR A 86 -10.35 5.83 6.41
CA THR A 86 -9.13 5.32 7.04
C THR A 86 -8.34 6.43 7.71
N TYR A 87 -7.68 6.08 8.82
CA TYR A 87 -6.61 6.87 9.42
C TYR A 87 -5.31 6.09 9.28
N GLN A 88 -4.36 6.64 8.54
CA GLN A 88 -3.11 5.96 8.22
C GLN A 88 -1.91 6.71 8.79
N ALA A 89 -0.97 5.95 9.36
CA ALA A 89 0.26 6.50 9.90
C ALA A 89 1.23 6.93 8.79
N VAL A 90 2.05 7.93 9.07
CA VAL A 90 3.10 8.44 8.15
C VAL A 90 4.15 7.38 7.79
N SER A 91 4.30 6.33 8.58
CA SER A 91 5.25 5.24 8.34
C SER A 91 5.06 4.55 7.00
N GLY A 92 3.82 4.52 6.47
CA GLY A 92 3.51 4.02 5.13
C GLY A 92 4.21 4.78 4.00
N ALA A 93 4.47 6.07 4.19
CA ALA A 93 5.21 6.91 3.23
C ALA A 93 6.74 6.74 3.33
N GLY A 94 7.25 6.02 4.33
CA GLY A 94 8.65 5.65 4.47
C GLY A 94 9.44 6.53 5.42
N LYS A 95 10.77 6.32 5.44
CA LYS A 95 11.66 6.93 6.42
C LYS A 95 11.64 8.46 6.37
N ALA A 96 11.72 9.06 5.19
CA ALA A 96 11.74 10.52 5.04
C ALA A 96 10.50 11.18 5.65
N ALA A 97 9.32 10.60 5.46
CA ALA A 97 8.08 11.09 6.06
C ALA A 97 8.07 10.95 7.60
N MET A 98 8.61 9.85 8.12
CA MET A 98 8.76 9.68 9.57
C MET A 98 9.76 10.67 10.17
N ASP A 99 10.89 10.90 9.49
CA ASP A 99 11.89 11.88 9.91
C ASP A 99 11.29 13.31 9.88
N GLU A 100 10.49 13.63 8.87
CA GLU A 100 9.79 14.92 8.79
C GLU A 100 8.82 15.09 9.96
N LEU A 101 7.97 14.08 10.25
CA LEU A 101 7.07 14.13 11.42
C LEU A 101 7.84 14.34 12.73
N PHE A 102 8.95 13.60 12.90
CA PHE A 102 9.79 13.74 14.10
C PHE A 102 10.36 15.15 14.23
N ASN A 103 10.93 15.69 13.15
CA ASN A 103 11.52 17.03 13.13
C ASN A 103 10.48 18.12 13.36
N GLN A 104 9.31 18.02 12.72
CA GLN A 104 8.20 18.93 12.94
C GLN A 104 7.70 18.87 14.38
N THR A 105 7.60 17.68 14.98
CA THR A 105 7.18 17.49 16.37
C THR A 105 8.18 18.12 17.33
N LYS A 106 9.48 17.86 17.13
CA LYS A 106 10.56 18.48 17.90
C LYS A 106 10.53 20.01 17.76
N GLY A 107 10.31 20.51 16.55
CA GLY A 107 10.23 21.94 16.25
C GLY A 107 9.16 22.67 17.06
N VAL A 108 8.03 22.03 17.31
CA VAL A 108 6.97 22.62 18.16
C VAL A 108 7.46 22.91 19.58
N TYR A 109 8.29 22.05 20.16
CA TYR A 109 8.80 22.22 21.51
C TYR A 109 9.95 23.21 21.63
N VAL A 110 10.69 23.45 20.54
CA VAL A 110 11.82 24.40 20.52
C VAL A 110 11.50 25.70 19.77
N ASN A 111 10.23 25.91 19.44
CA ASN A 111 9.73 27.06 18.68
C ASN A 111 10.44 27.26 17.33
N ASP A 112 10.75 26.15 16.65
CA ASP A 112 11.33 26.10 15.32
C ASP A 112 10.29 25.60 14.31
N SER A 113 10.02 26.36 13.28
CA SER A 113 9.04 26.00 12.25
C SER A 113 9.75 25.37 11.04
N SER A 114 9.71 24.03 10.94
CA SER A 114 10.13 23.32 9.76
C SER A 114 9.11 23.44 8.62
N ILE A 115 9.61 23.63 7.40
CA ILE A 115 8.79 23.63 6.17
C ILE A 115 8.48 22.19 5.79
N PRO A 116 7.22 21.85 5.42
CA PRO A 116 6.87 20.53 4.90
C PRO A 116 7.62 20.22 3.59
N GLU A 117 8.21 19.04 3.49
CA GLU A 117 8.94 18.57 2.30
C GLU A 117 8.29 17.33 1.67
N GLN A 118 7.83 16.40 2.50
CA GLN A 118 7.23 15.13 2.08
C GLN A 118 5.69 15.21 2.03
N PHE A 119 5.11 16.11 2.81
CA PHE A 119 3.67 16.31 2.88
C PHE A 119 3.28 17.68 2.33
N THR A 120 2.05 17.80 1.88
CA THR A 120 1.47 19.06 1.39
C THR A 120 1.30 20.13 2.47
N LYS A 121 1.23 19.69 3.73
CA LYS A 121 1.06 20.54 4.93
C LYS A 121 1.81 19.92 6.10
N LYS A 122 1.97 20.72 7.15
CA LYS A 122 2.53 20.24 8.41
C LYS A 122 1.72 19.06 8.94
N ILE A 123 2.40 17.93 9.20
CA ILE A 123 1.78 16.69 9.67
C ILE A 123 1.81 16.54 11.19
N SER A 124 2.77 17.17 11.89
CA SER A 124 2.84 17.09 13.34
C SER A 124 1.58 17.67 13.99
N PHE A 125 0.96 16.89 14.88
CA PHE A 125 -0.31 17.21 15.57
C PHE A 125 -1.46 17.57 14.60
N ASN A 126 -1.46 16.97 13.42
CA ASN A 126 -2.43 17.26 12.35
C ASN A 126 -2.90 15.99 11.65
N VAL A 127 -4.01 16.12 10.92
CA VAL A 127 -4.53 15.12 9.99
C VAL A 127 -4.65 15.78 8.62
N ILE A 128 -4.03 15.16 7.61
CA ILE A 128 -4.12 15.60 6.22
C ILE A 128 -5.17 14.71 5.52
N PRO A 129 -6.25 15.27 4.95
CA PRO A 129 -7.40 14.51 4.47
C PRO A 129 -7.17 13.88 3.08
N HIS A 130 -5.94 13.49 2.76
CA HIS A 130 -5.60 12.73 1.57
C HIS A 130 -4.29 11.98 1.74
N ILE A 131 -4.11 10.90 0.98
CA ILE A 131 -2.89 10.09 0.94
C ILE A 131 -2.51 9.84 -0.52
N ASP A 132 -1.20 9.93 -0.81
CA ASP A 132 -0.63 9.77 -2.15
C ASP A 132 -1.01 10.95 -3.08
N VAL A 133 -0.76 10.82 -4.36
CA VAL A 133 -0.99 11.88 -5.36
C VAL A 133 -2.44 11.86 -5.85
N PHE A 134 -2.93 13.03 -6.22
CA PHE A 134 -4.23 13.15 -6.89
C PHE A 134 -4.15 12.66 -8.34
N MET A 135 -5.20 12.01 -8.78
CA MET A 135 -5.38 11.53 -10.15
C MET A 135 -6.29 12.50 -10.93
N ASP A 136 -6.38 12.34 -12.25
CA ASP A 136 -7.13 13.23 -13.14
C ASP A 136 -8.65 13.27 -12.83
N ASP A 137 -9.18 12.21 -12.22
CA ASP A 137 -10.58 12.11 -11.79
C ASP A 137 -10.87 12.76 -10.43
N GLY A 138 -9.84 13.35 -9.80
CA GLY A 138 -9.94 13.99 -8.50
C GLY A 138 -9.80 13.02 -7.31
N SER A 139 -9.75 11.71 -7.54
CA SER A 139 -9.42 10.73 -6.52
C SER A 139 -7.95 10.74 -6.20
N THR A 140 -7.57 10.16 -5.05
CA THR A 140 -6.16 9.89 -4.76
C THR A 140 -5.78 8.50 -5.25
N LYS A 141 -4.50 8.31 -5.51
CA LYS A 141 -3.98 6.98 -5.88
C LYS A 141 -4.21 5.94 -4.77
N GLU A 142 -4.31 6.36 -3.53
CA GLU A 142 -4.63 5.45 -2.41
C GLU A 142 -6.10 5.00 -2.46
N GLU A 143 -7.02 5.90 -2.76
CA GLU A 143 -8.44 5.56 -2.97
C GLU A 143 -8.61 4.62 -4.16
N TRP A 144 -7.94 4.89 -5.26
CA TRP A 144 -7.95 4.01 -6.43
C TRP A 144 -7.46 2.58 -6.14
N LYS A 145 -6.48 2.41 -5.24
CA LYS A 145 -5.99 1.06 -4.85
C LYS A 145 -7.02 0.25 -4.06
N MET A 146 -8.03 0.91 -3.49
CA MET A 146 -9.09 0.27 -2.70
C MET A 146 -10.38 0.02 -3.51
N SER A 147 -10.50 0.65 -4.69
CA SER A 147 -11.59 0.44 -5.65
C SER A 147 -11.34 -0.76 -6.55
#